data_8a30cacf1e47f4886c3b9dc404dc1bff
#
_entry.id   8a30cacf1e47f4886c3b9dc404dc1bff
#
_cell.length_a   1.000
_cell.length_b   1.000
_cell.length_c   1.000
_cell.angle_alpha   90.00
_cell.angle_beta   90.00
_cell.angle_gamma   90.00
#
_symmetry.space_group_name_H-M   'P 1'
#
loop_
_entity.id
_entity.type
_entity.pdbx_description
1 polymer ?
#
loop_
_entity_poly.entity_id
_entity_poly.type
_entity_poly.pdbx_seq_one_letter_code
_entity_poly.pdbx_strand_id
1 'polypeptide(L)'
;MTFVSLAEDPVADYQAWFGEMTVKPSQERHYGSAVSDYLAGRRVDFTPDWQGRGTELQREVWRALVETNFGETMTYATLANQIGRPTAVRAVASAVGKNPLLVFAGCHRIVRSDGTLGQYRAGQNWKQKLIDFERNIQ
;
A
#
# COMPACT_ATOMS: atom_id res chain seq x y z
N MET A 1 -6.55 -5.76 -9.66
CA MET A 1 -6.33 -4.39 -9.10
C MET A 1 -4.88 -3.99 -9.33
N THR A 2 -4.66 -2.95 -10.10
CA THR A 2 -3.33 -2.51 -10.54
C THR A 2 -2.85 -1.27 -9.82
N PHE A 3 -3.75 -0.34 -9.54
CA PHE A 3 -3.39 0.96 -8.98
C PHE A 3 -4.54 1.52 -8.15
N VAL A 4 -4.20 2.10 -7.01
CA VAL A 4 -5.12 2.82 -6.14
C VAL A 4 -4.45 4.12 -5.71
N SER A 5 -5.17 5.23 -5.81
CA SER A 5 -4.69 6.56 -5.50
C SER A 5 -5.62 7.29 -4.55
N LEU A 6 -5.04 8.10 -3.68
CA LEU A 6 -5.73 9.07 -2.84
C LEU A 6 -5.43 10.50 -3.29
N ALA A 7 -4.75 10.67 -4.42
CA ALA A 7 -4.40 11.96 -4.97
C ALA A 7 -5.63 12.70 -5.50
N GLU A 8 -5.57 14.04 -5.52
CA GLU A 8 -6.63 14.86 -6.11
C GLU A 8 -6.77 14.62 -7.60
N ASP A 9 -5.64 14.33 -8.28
CA ASP A 9 -5.64 13.95 -9.69
C ASP A 9 -5.10 12.51 -9.84
N PRO A 10 -5.97 11.50 -9.77
CA PRO A 10 -5.56 10.10 -9.85
C PRO A 10 -4.98 9.72 -11.22
N VAL A 11 -5.37 10.41 -12.29
CA VAL A 11 -4.83 10.15 -13.63
C VAL A 11 -3.36 10.58 -13.71
N ALA A 12 -3.03 11.77 -13.19
CA ALA A 12 -1.66 12.25 -13.14
C ALA A 12 -0.78 11.37 -12.25
N ASP A 13 -1.32 10.90 -11.12
CA ASP A 13 -0.63 9.98 -10.22
C ASP A 13 -0.34 8.65 -10.92
N TYR A 14 -1.31 8.10 -11.63
CA TYR A 14 -1.13 6.88 -12.42
C TYR A 14 -0.04 7.05 -13.48
N GLN A 15 -0.07 8.16 -14.22
CA GLN A 15 0.92 8.44 -15.27
C GLN A 15 2.33 8.58 -14.70
N ALA A 16 2.48 9.18 -13.53
CA ALA A 16 3.76 9.28 -12.85
C ALA A 16 4.34 7.90 -12.51
N TRP A 17 3.48 6.92 -12.23
CA TRP A 17 3.89 5.55 -11.90
C TRP A 17 4.22 4.69 -13.12
N PHE A 18 3.37 4.74 -14.13
CA PHE A 18 3.41 3.81 -15.27
C PHE A 18 3.84 4.48 -16.59
N GLY A 19 4.14 5.78 -16.55
CA GLY A 19 4.50 6.55 -17.73
C GLY A 19 3.30 6.88 -18.61
N GLU A 20 3.56 7.22 -19.87
CA GLU A 20 2.50 7.56 -20.83
C GLU A 20 1.73 6.31 -21.24
N MET A 21 0.76 5.96 -20.45
CA MET A 21 -0.19 4.88 -20.77
C MET A 21 -1.59 5.45 -20.93
N THR A 22 -2.36 4.85 -21.82
CA THR A 22 -3.78 5.19 -21.96
C THR A 22 -4.51 4.77 -20.70
N VAL A 23 -5.01 5.75 -19.95
CA VAL A 23 -5.82 5.49 -18.77
C VAL A 23 -7.23 5.17 -19.21
N LYS A 24 -7.71 3.99 -18.87
CA LYS A 24 -9.11 3.58 -19.10
C LYS A 24 -9.85 3.61 -17.78
N PRO A 25 -11.14 4.03 -17.77
CA PRO A 25 -11.97 3.90 -16.58
C PRO A 25 -11.99 2.43 -16.12
N SER A 26 -11.87 2.22 -14.81
CA SER A 26 -11.97 0.87 -14.26
C SER A 26 -13.36 0.32 -14.49
N GLN A 27 -13.43 -0.88 -15.07
CA GLN A 27 -14.66 -1.65 -15.17
C GLN A 27 -14.73 -2.76 -14.14
N GLU A 28 -13.82 -2.75 -13.17
CA GLU A 28 -13.82 -3.74 -12.11
C GLU A 28 -15.07 -3.61 -11.25
N ARG A 29 -15.97 -4.56 -11.40
CA ARG A 29 -17.19 -4.66 -10.60
C ARG A 29 -16.91 -4.84 -9.11
N HIS A 30 -15.68 -5.23 -8.77
CA HIS A 30 -15.26 -5.57 -7.40
C HIS A 30 -14.67 -4.38 -6.64
N TYR A 31 -14.41 -3.25 -7.29
CA TYR A 31 -13.80 -2.10 -6.62
C TYR A 31 -14.70 -1.55 -5.52
N GLY A 32 -15.97 -1.32 -5.81
CA GLY A 32 -16.93 -0.86 -4.80
C GLY A 32 -17.10 -1.84 -3.66
N SER A 33 -17.08 -3.15 -3.94
CA SER A 33 -17.13 -4.21 -2.94
C SER A 33 -15.86 -4.20 -2.07
N ALA A 34 -14.68 -4.01 -2.67
CA ALA A 34 -13.42 -3.92 -1.93
C ALA A 34 -13.41 -2.72 -0.97
N VAL A 35 -13.87 -1.55 -1.43
CA VAL A 35 -14.00 -0.35 -0.58
C VAL A 35 -14.97 -0.60 0.56
N SER A 36 -16.12 -1.20 0.27
CA SER A 36 -17.14 -1.53 1.28
C SER A 36 -16.59 -2.50 2.33
N ASP A 37 -15.87 -3.53 1.91
CA ASP A 37 -15.25 -4.48 2.82
C ASP A 37 -14.20 -3.82 3.71
N TYR A 38 -13.36 -2.97 3.13
CA TYR A 38 -12.37 -2.22 3.90
C TYR A 38 -13.03 -1.32 4.96
N LEU A 39 -14.05 -0.56 4.58
CA LEU A 39 -14.75 0.34 5.48
C LEU A 39 -15.50 -0.40 6.61
N ALA A 40 -15.87 -1.65 6.36
CA ALA A 40 -16.50 -2.50 7.37
C ALA A 40 -15.50 -3.28 8.24
N GLY A 41 -14.19 -3.09 8.01
CA GLY A 41 -13.14 -3.82 8.74
C GLY A 41 -13.00 -5.28 8.32
N ARG A 42 -13.56 -5.65 7.19
CA ARG A 42 -13.44 -7.00 6.65
C ARG A 42 -12.17 -7.13 5.80
N ARG A 43 -11.66 -8.35 5.68
CA ARG A 43 -10.56 -8.63 4.78
C ARG A 43 -11.00 -8.37 3.35
N VAL A 44 -10.21 -7.58 2.64
CA VAL A 44 -10.45 -7.30 1.22
C VAL A 44 -9.88 -8.44 0.38
N ASP A 45 -10.73 -9.06 -0.41
CA ASP A 45 -10.33 -10.10 -1.35
C ASP A 45 -10.10 -9.47 -2.72
N PHE A 46 -8.84 -9.48 -3.16
CA PHE A 46 -8.46 -8.95 -4.46
C PHE A 46 -7.18 -9.64 -4.95
N THR A 47 -6.99 -9.63 -6.25
CA THR A 47 -5.76 -10.13 -6.88
C THR A 47 -4.91 -8.92 -7.28
N PRO A 48 -3.73 -8.73 -6.68
CA PRO A 48 -2.83 -7.67 -7.11
C PRO A 48 -2.27 -7.95 -8.50
N ASP A 49 -2.19 -6.92 -9.32
CA ASP A 49 -1.60 -7.01 -10.66
C ASP A 49 -0.66 -5.82 -10.86
N TRP A 50 0.63 -6.07 -10.84
CA TRP A 50 1.65 -5.05 -11.04
C TRP A 50 2.09 -4.93 -12.49
N GLN A 51 1.47 -5.68 -13.41
CA GLN A 51 1.74 -5.65 -14.86
C GLN A 51 3.22 -5.82 -15.20
N GLY A 52 3.91 -6.71 -14.47
CA GLY A 52 5.35 -6.94 -14.64
C GLY A 52 6.23 -5.79 -14.15
N ARG A 53 5.68 -4.80 -13.49
CA ARG A 53 6.40 -3.63 -12.97
C ARG A 53 7.08 -3.96 -11.66
N GLY A 54 8.11 -3.15 -11.35
CA GLY A 54 8.85 -3.26 -10.11
C GLY A 54 10.01 -4.23 -10.19
N THR A 55 10.98 -4.03 -9.30
CA THR A 55 12.08 -4.96 -9.11
C THR A 55 11.62 -6.18 -8.33
N GLU A 56 12.47 -7.21 -8.27
CA GLU A 56 12.19 -8.39 -7.43
C GLU A 56 11.95 -7.98 -5.96
N LEU A 57 12.82 -7.12 -5.41
CA LEU A 57 12.67 -6.60 -4.05
C LEU A 57 11.35 -5.86 -3.86
N GLN A 58 11.00 -4.97 -4.79
CA GLN A 58 9.74 -4.23 -4.72
C GLN A 58 8.54 -5.17 -4.72
N ARG A 59 8.53 -6.16 -5.58
CA ARG A 59 7.43 -7.14 -5.63
C ARG A 59 7.34 -7.98 -4.36
N GLU A 60 8.47 -8.38 -3.78
CA GLU A 60 8.48 -9.09 -2.49
C GLU A 60 7.88 -8.23 -1.38
N VAL A 61 8.28 -6.96 -1.31
CA VAL A 61 7.74 -6.00 -0.34
C VAL A 61 6.24 -5.82 -0.54
N TRP A 62 5.80 -5.59 -1.77
CA TRP A 62 4.38 -5.34 -2.07
C TRP A 62 3.50 -6.56 -1.75
N ARG A 63 3.97 -7.78 -2.00
CA ARG A 63 3.27 -9.00 -1.58
C ARG A 63 3.13 -9.07 -0.07
N ALA A 64 4.19 -8.75 0.66
CA ALA A 64 4.15 -8.73 2.12
C ALA A 64 3.17 -7.68 2.65
N LEU A 65 3.08 -6.52 2.00
CA LEU A 65 2.12 -5.46 2.37
C LEU A 65 0.67 -5.92 2.20
N VAL A 66 0.38 -6.71 1.17
CA VAL A 66 -0.96 -7.27 0.95
C VAL A 66 -1.36 -8.21 2.08
N GLU A 67 -0.39 -8.90 2.67
CA GLU A 67 -0.62 -9.86 3.76
C GLU A 67 -0.66 -9.20 5.16
N THR A 68 -0.45 -7.89 5.26
CA THR A 68 -0.52 -7.21 6.56
C THR A 68 -1.94 -7.23 7.12
N ASN A 69 -2.05 -7.20 8.44
CA ASN A 69 -3.32 -7.28 9.14
C ASN A 69 -3.94 -5.90 9.35
N PHE A 70 -5.25 -5.82 9.14
CA PHE A 70 -6.05 -4.64 9.45
C PHE A 70 -5.93 -4.29 10.94
N GLY A 71 -5.69 -3.02 11.23
CA GLY A 71 -5.60 -2.52 12.61
C GLY A 71 -4.24 -2.74 13.29
N GLU A 72 -3.30 -3.42 12.64
CA GLU A 72 -1.96 -3.63 13.16
C GLU A 72 -0.94 -2.78 12.42
N THR A 73 0.13 -2.42 13.11
CA THR A 73 1.29 -1.72 12.52
C THR A 73 2.54 -2.55 12.73
N MET A 74 3.53 -2.37 11.85
CA MET A 74 4.86 -2.96 12.01
C MET A 74 5.92 -1.97 11.58
N THR A 75 7.16 -2.21 11.99
CA THR A 75 8.27 -1.35 11.59
C THR A 75 8.86 -1.79 10.25
N TYR A 76 9.57 -0.87 9.59
CA TYR A 76 10.31 -1.21 8.35
C TYR A 76 11.34 -2.31 8.60
N ALA A 77 11.99 -2.29 9.77
CA ALA A 77 12.96 -3.34 10.13
C ALA A 77 12.30 -4.71 10.28
N THR A 78 11.13 -4.77 10.91
CA THR A 78 10.36 -6.01 11.03
C THR A 78 9.95 -6.53 9.66
N LEU A 79 9.48 -5.65 8.78
CA LEU A 79 9.12 -6.03 7.42
C LEU A 79 10.33 -6.58 6.64
N ALA A 80 11.47 -5.89 6.73
CA ALA A 80 12.71 -6.33 6.07
C ALA A 80 13.13 -7.72 6.57
N ASN A 81 13.06 -7.95 7.86
CA ASN A 81 13.39 -9.25 8.46
C ASN A 81 12.40 -10.34 7.98
N GLN A 82 11.13 -10.02 7.92
CA GLN A 82 10.07 -10.95 7.51
C GLN A 82 10.25 -11.45 6.08
N ILE A 83 10.72 -10.60 5.18
CA ILE A 83 10.97 -10.98 3.79
C ILE A 83 12.38 -11.55 3.55
N GLY A 84 13.15 -11.79 4.64
CA GLY A 84 14.49 -12.37 4.54
C GLY A 84 15.57 -11.40 4.10
N ARG A 85 15.38 -10.10 4.27
CA ARG A 85 16.32 -9.05 3.87
C ARG A 85 16.63 -8.07 5.02
N PRO A 86 17.10 -8.57 6.18
CA PRO A 86 17.22 -7.74 7.39
C PRO A 86 18.21 -6.59 7.27
N THR A 87 19.18 -6.67 6.34
CA THR A 87 20.17 -5.61 6.11
C THR A 87 19.73 -4.59 5.06
N ALA A 88 18.59 -4.78 4.43
CA ALA A 88 18.10 -3.95 3.33
C ALA A 88 16.97 -3.00 3.76
N VAL A 89 16.94 -2.53 4.99
CA VAL A 89 15.85 -1.73 5.56
C VAL A 89 15.56 -0.47 4.72
N ARG A 90 16.58 0.23 4.23
CA ARG A 90 16.40 1.43 3.38
C ARG A 90 15.75 1.09 2.04
N ALA A 91 16.21 0.03 1.39
CA ALA A 91 15.63 -0.42 0.13
C ALA A 91 14.19 -0.89 0.32
N VAL A 92 13.90 -1.57 1.42
CA VAL A 92 12.56 -1.98 1.80
C VAL A 92 11.66 -0.77 2.02
N ALA A 93 12.12 0.24 2.77
CA ALA A 93 11.36 1.47 3.00
C ALA A 93 11.06 2.21 1.68
N SER A 94 12.03 2.29 0.79
CA SER A 94 11.83 2.87 -0.53
C SER A 94 10.78 2.10 -1.33
N ALA A 95 10.82 0.78 -1.29
CA ALA A 95 9.84 -0.08 -1.97
C ALA A 95 8.43 0.09 -1.40
N VAL A 96 8.30 0.22 -0.07
CA VAL A 96 7.02 0.52 0.59
C VAL A 96 6.43 1.82 0.05
N GLY A 97 7.26 2.87 -0.06
CA GLY A 97 6.82 4.17 -0.58
C GLY A 97 6.41 4.15 -2.04
N LYS A 98 6.80 3.13 -2.79
CA LYS A 98 6.47 2.97 -4.22
C LYS A 98 5.31 2.01 -4.48
N ASN A 99 4.62 1.55 -3.44
CA ASN A 99 3.46 0.69 -3.60
C ASN A 99 2.35 1.38 -4.40
N PRO A 100 1.87 0.78 -5.52
CA PRO A 100 0.82 1.38 -6.33
C PRO A 100 -0.60 1.18 -5.77
N LEU A 101 -0.78 0.25 -4.81
CA LEU A 101 -2.10 -0.13 -4.29
C LEU A 101 -2.33 0.47 -2.89
N LEU A 102 -2.53 1.79 -2.81
CA LEU A 102 -2.80 2.44 -1.54
C LEU A 102 -4.05 1.85 -0.87
N VAL A 103 -4.05 1.81 0.46
CA VAL A 103 -5.11 1.29 1.32
C VAL A 103 -5.19 -0.24 1.31
N PHE A 104 -5.29 -0.89 0.16
CA PHE A 104 -5.49 -2.33 0.06
C PHE A 104 -4.19 -3.12 0.29
N ALA A 105 -3.06 -2.62 -0.20
CA ALA A 105 -1.76 -3.10 0.28
C ALA A 105 -1.34 -2.20 1.44
N GLY A 106 -0.97 -2.79 2.56
CA GLY A 106 -0.88 -2.09 3.84
C GLY A 106 0.35 -1.20 4.04
N CYS A 107 0.75 -0.41 3.05
CA CYS A 107 1.91 0.48 3.21
C CYS A 107 1.71 1.54 4.30
N HIS A 108 0.47 1.94 4.56
CA HIS A 108 0.15 2.84 5.68
C HIS A 108 0.39 2.21 7.05
N ARG A 109 0.45 0.87 7.13
CA ARG A 109 0.66 0.10 8.37
C ARG A 109 2.13 0.01 8.77
N ILE A 110 3.05 0.45 7.91
CA ILE A 110 4.49 0.37 8.15
C ILE A 110 4.99 1.70 8.70
N VAL A 111 5.61 1.67 9.87
CA VAL A 111 6.05 2.85 10.61
C VAL A 111 7.53 2.71 11.01
N ARG A 112 8.14 3.82 11.45
CA ARG A 112 9.52 3.80 11.92
C ARG A 112 9.64 3.20 13.32
N SER A 113 10.81 2.65 13.64
CA SER A 113 11.09 2.03 14.94
C SER A 113 11.00 3.01 16.11
N ASP A 114 11.18 4.32 15.86
CA ASP A 114 11.05 5.36 16.88
C ASP A 114 9.60 5.80 17.15
N GLY A 115 8.63 5.16 16.48
CA GLY A 115 7.20 5.46 16.62
C GLY A 115 6.68 6.55 15.69
N THR A 116 7.55 7.20 14.91
CA THR A 116 7.11 8.17 13.90
C THR A 116 6.53 7.44 12.68
N LEU A 117 5.67 8.15 11.92
CA LEU A 117 4.92 7.53 10.82
C LEU A 117 5.79 7.10 9.64
N GLY A 118 6.88 7.82 9.36
CA GLY A 118 7.57 7.68 8.10
C GLY A 118 6.79 8.32 6.96
N GLN A 119 7.30 8.13 5.75
CA GLN A 119 6.67 8.70 4.55
C GLN A 119 5.49 7.85 4.08
N TYR A 120 4.56 8.49 3.39
CA TYR A 120 3.44 7.86 2.73
C TYR A 120 3.16 8.59 1.42
N ARG A 121 2.86 7.86 0.34
CA ARG A 121 2.67 8.46 -0.99
C ARG A 121 1.54 9.50 -1.01
N ALA A 122 0.46 9.25 -0.28
CA ALA A 122 -0.66 10.17 -0.16
C ALA A 122 -0.47 11.24 0.94
N GLY A 123 0.66 11.21 1.65
CA GLY A 123 0.98 12.14 2.74
C GLY A 123 0.72 11.58 4.12
N GLN A 124 1.45 12.11 5.10
CA GLN A 124 1.38 11.63 6.49
C GLN A 124 -0.02 11.80 7.12
N ASN A 125 -0.75 12.84 6.71
CA ASN A 125 -2.13 13.05 7.20
C ASN A 125 -3.04 11.86 6.82
N TRP A 126 -2.97 11.40 5.59
CA TRP A 126 -3.72 10.22 5.16
C TRP A 126 -3.26 8.96 5.87
N LYS A 127 -1.95 8.81 6.06
CA LYS A 127 -1.39 7.66 6.77
C LYS A 127 -1.94 7.58 8.20
N GLN A 128 -1.92 8.69 8.92
CA GLN A 128 -2.46 8.74 10.28
C GLN A 128 -3.96 8.44 10.31
N LYS A 129 -4.73 9.02 9.38
CA LYS A 129 -6.16 8.79 9.28
C LYS A 129 -6.49 7.30 9.05
N LEU A 130 -5.74 6.65 8.17
CA LEU A 130 -5.95 5.21 7.89
C LEU A 130 -5.61 4.35 9.10
N ILE A 131 -4.50 4.63 9.78
CA ILE A 131 -4.10 3.92 10.99
C ILE A 131 -5.19 4.07 12.06
N ASP A 132 -5.63 5.29 12.32
CA ASP A 132 -6.64 5.59 13.34
C ASP A 132 -7.98 4.93 12.99
N PHE A 133 -8.39 5.01 11.73
CA PHE A 133 -9.60 4.35 11.24
C PHE A 133 -9.57 2.85 11.53
N GLU A 134 -8.47 2.19 11.18
CA GLU A 134 -8.35 0.74 11.36
C GLU A 134 -8.34 0.34 12.84
N ARG A 135 -7.72 1.14 13.70
CA ARG A 135 -7.71 0.88 15.15
C ARG A 135 -9.06 1.06 15.80
N ASN A 136 -9.84 2.02 15.33
CA ASN A 136 -11.13 2.37 15.93
C ASN A 136 -12.26 1.41 15.54
N ILE A 137 -12.12 0.70 14.41
CA ILE A 137 -13.17 -0.18 13.90
C ILE A 137 -13.01 -1.63 14.38
N GLN A 138 -11.91 -1.95 15.03
CA GLN A 138 -11.68 -3.29 15.58
C GLN A 138 -12.64 -3.63 16.71
#